data_1eaecde6a0641dba3dcd8077048fae68
#
_entry.id   1eaecde6a0641dba3dcd8077048fae68
#
_cell.length_a   1.000
_cell.length_b   1.000
_cell.length_c   1.000
_cell.angle_alpha   90.00
_cell.angle_beta   90.00
_cell.angle_gamma   90.00
#
_symmetry.space_group_name_H-M   'P 1'
#
loop_
_entity.id
_entity.type
_entity.pdbx_description
1 polymer ?
#
loop_
_entity_poly.entity_id
_entity_poly.type
_entity_poly.pdbx_seq_one_letter_code
_entity_poly.pdbx_strand_id
1 'polypeptide(L)'
;GDINDPTQTKYTIQYYKDMAKELEALGAHTIAIKDMAGLLKPQAAYRLISELKDTVDLPIHLHTHDTSGNGIYTYSEAIKAGVDIVDVAMSAMSGTTSQPSISSLYYALEGSEHAPEINIHNVHKINRYWEDIRDYYEEFEGGIQTTSTEVYDHQMPGGQYTNLQQQASAVGLTDEWDKVKEMYADVNKMFGDIVKVTPSSKVVGDMALYMVQNKLTEEDVYAKGETIDFPESVVSFFKGDLGQPTGGFPERLQEIILKGKKAI
;
A
#
# COMPACT_ATOMS: atom_id res chain seq x y z
N GLY A 1 -2.31 3.97 -7.77
CA GLY A 1 -1.79 4.29 -9.12
C GLY A 1 -0.64 5.29 -9.07
N ASP A 2 0.14 5.38 -10.12
CA ASP A 2 1.22 6.37 -10.24
C ASP A 2 0.66 7.66 -10.84
N ILE A 3 0.67 8.77 -10.08
CA ILE A 3 0.17 10.08 -10.55
C ILE A 3 1.00 10.68 -11.69
N ASN A 4 2.17 10.15 -11.96
CA ASN A 4 3.02 10.56 -13.09
C ASN A 4 2.82 9.66 -14.33
N ASP A 5 2.02 8.59 -14.20
CA ASP A 5 1.63 7.77 -15.36
C ASP A 5 0.57 8.52 -16.18
N PRO A 6 0.86 8.88 -17.43
CA PRO A 6 -0.06 9.60 -18.29
C PRO A 6 -1.31 8.77 -18.65
N THR A 7 -1.29 7.48 -18.45
CA THR A 7 -2.43 6.57 -18.68
C THR A 7 -3.36 6.45 -17.47
N GLN A 8 -2.94 6.95 -16.29
CA GLN A 8 -3.75 6.95 -15.08
C GLN A 8 -4.89 7.97 -15.19
N THR A 9 -6.12 7.47 -15.27
CA THR A 9 -7.32 8.31 -15.40
C THR A 9 -8.15 8.38 -14.12
N LYS A 10 -7.94 7.46 -13.17
CA LYS A 10 -8.76 7.34 -11.96
C LYS A 10 -8.17 8.09 -10.77
N TYR A 11 -6.91 7.80 -10.43
CA TYR A 11 -6.22 8.40 -9.28
C TYR A 11 -5.24 9.48 -9.74
N THR A 12 -5.80 10.56 -10.29
CA THR A 12 -5.05 11.71 -10.80
C THR A 12 -4.69 12.69 -9.69
N ILE A 13 -3.84 13.66 -9.96
CA ILE A 13 -3.58 14.78 -9.03
C ILE A 13 -4.90 15.46 -8.64
N GLN A 14 -5.81 15.68 -9.61
CA GLN A 14 -7.10 16.33 -9.33
C GLN A 14 -7.94 15.52 -8.33
N TYR A 15 -7.95 14.18 -8.45
CA TYR A 15 -8.63 13.31 -7.48
C TYR A 15 -8.14 13.56 -6.04
N TYR A 16 -6.82 13.66 -5.83
CA TYR A 16 -6.26 13.90 -4.49
C TYR A 16 -6.55 15.33 -3.99
N LYS A 17 -6.50 16.32 -4.87
CA LYS A 17 -6.84 17.71 -4.54
C LYS A 17 -8.31 17.85 -4.11
N ASP A 18 -9.22 17.24 -4.84
CA ASP A 18 -10.65 17.29 -4.53
C ASP A 18 -10.97 16.62 -3.21
N MET A 19 -10.38 15.43 -2.97
CA MET A 19 -10.52 14.73 -1.70
C MET A 19 -9.94 15.53 -0.52
N ALA A 20 -8.79 16.17 -0.68
CA ALA A 20 -8.18 17.00 0.36
C ALA A 20 -9.09 18.18 0.74
N LYS A 21 -9.67 18.88 -0.25
CA LYS A 21 -10.62 19.97 -0.01
C LYS A 21 -11.89 19.50 0.70
N GLU A 22 -12.41 18.34 0.30
CA GLU A 22 -13.59 17.77 0.95
C GLU A 22 -13.31 17.44 2.42
N LEU A 23 -12.17 16.81 2.71
CA LEU A 23 -11.76 16.49 4.08
C LEU A 23 -11.54 17.75 4.92
N GLU A 24 -10.90 18.79 4.36
CA GLU A 24 -10.76 20.09 5.03
C GLU A 24 -12.11 20.71 5.35
N ALA A 25 -13.04 20.71 4.40
CA ALA A 25 -14.39 21.24 4.58
C ALA A 25 -15.20 20.45 5.63
N LEU A 26 -14.91 19.16 5.82
CA LEU A 26 -15.48 18.32 6.85
C LEU A 26 -14.82 18.50 8.23
N GLY A 27 -13.80 19.36 8.33
CA GLY A 27 -13.14 19.70 9.62
C GLY A 27 -11.96 18.79 9.97
N ALA A 28 -11.30 18.16 9.01
CA ALA A 28 -10.04 17.45 9.25
C ALA A 28 -8.99 18.41 9.82
N HIS A 29 -8.08 17.90 10.67
CA HIS A 29 -6.97 18.68 11.24
C HIS A 29 -5.66 18.48 10.51
N THR A 30 -5.53 17.40 9.76
CA THR A 30 -4.33 17.01 9.02
C THR A 30 -4.77 16.14 7.84
N ILE A 31 -4.12 16.29 6.69
CA ILE A 31 -4.31 15.39 5.55
C ILE A 31 -3.17 14.38 5.55
N ALA A 32 -3.49 13.09 5.68
CA ALA A 32 -2.50 12.02 5.65
C ALA A 32 -2.53 11.26 4.31
N ILE A 33 -1.39 11.23 3.64
CA ILE A 33 -1.13 10.35 2.50
C ILE A 33 -0.62 9.03 3.03
N LYS A 34 -1.37 7.95 2.79
CA LYS A 34 -1.05 6.61 3.27
C LYS A 34 -0.62 5.71 2.12
N ASP A 35 0.67 5.66 1.85
CA ASP A 35 1.28 4.83 0.83
C ASP A 35 1.68 3.46 1.41
N MET A 36 0.73 2.55 1.44
CA MET A 36 0.85 1.24 2.11
C MET A 36 1.81 0.26 1.44
N ALA A 37 2.19 0.50 0.20
CA ALA A 37 3.04 -0.39 -0.58
C ALA A 37 4.39 0.25 -0.98
N GLY A 38 4.61 1.53 -0.68
CA GLY A 38 5.80 2.24 -1.15
C GLY A 38 5.78 2.53 -2.65
N LEU A 39 4.59 2.83 -3.19
CA LEU A 39 4.41 3.09 -4.63
C LEU A 39 4.70 4.54 -5.02
N LEU A 40 4.70 5.45 -4.05
CA LEU A 40 4.94 6.86 -4.31
C LEU A 40 6.42 7.08 -4.64
N LYS A 41 6.72 7.24 -5.91
CA LYS A 41 8.07 7.50 -6.41
C LYS A 41 8.53 8.92 -6.02
N PRO A 42 9.84 9.19 -5.90
CA PRO A 42 10.35 10.48 -5.41
C PRO A 42 9.79 11.70 -6.15
N GLN A 43 9.79 11.71 -7.47
CA GLN A 43 9.25 12.83 -8.26
C GLN A 43 7.74 12.99 -8.12
N ALA A 44 7.02 11.86 -7.97
CA ALA A 44 5.59 11.87 -7.69
C ALA A 44 5.29 12.44 -6.30
N ALA A 45 6.14 12.16 -5.31
CA ALA A 45 6.03 12.70 -3.96
C ALA A 45 6.18 14.23 -3.97
N TYR A 46 7.24 14.75 -4.62
CA TYR A 46 7.40 16.21 -4.76
C TYR A 46 6.15 16.86 -5.36
N ARG A 47 5.69 16.33 -6.49
CA ARG A 47 4.52 16.85 -7.21
C ARG A 47 3.25 16.79 -6.35
N LEU A 48 2.97 15.63 -5.73
CA LEU A 48 1.76 15.45 -4.92
C LEU A 48 1.74 16.39 -3.72
N ILE A 49 2.84 16.46 -2.97
CA ILE A 49 2.93 17.30 -1.78
C ILE A 49 2.83 18.78 -2.16
N SER A 50 3.55 19.25 -3.19
CA SER A 50 3.44 20.64 -3.66
C SER A 50 2.01 21.01 -4.01
N GLU A 51 1.32 20.17 -4.79
CA GLU A 51 -0.06 20.42 -5.21
C GLU A 51 -1.04 20.40 -4.02
N LEU A 52 -0.83 19.55 -3.03
CA LEU A 52 -1.65 19.55 -1.81
C LEU A 52 -1.42 20.77 -0.93
N LYS A 53 -0.15 21.19 -0.75
CA LYS A 53 0.20 22.42 -0.02
C LYS A 53 -0.41 23.66 -0.66
N ASP A 54 -0.53 23.69 -2.00
CA ASP A 54 -1.18 24.77 -2.73
C ASP A 54 -2.72 24.69 -2.68
N THR A 55 -3.27 23.57 -2.20
CA THR A 55 -4.71 23.27 -2.28
C THR A 55 -5.44 23.47 -0.96
N VAL A 56 -4.82 23.13 0.17
CA VAL A 56 -5.38 23.19 1.53
C VAL A 56 -4.42 23.87 2.51
N ASP A 57 -4.98 24.48 3.56
CA ASP A 57 -4.20 25.12 4.63
C ASP A 57 -3.82 24.16 5.77
N LEU A 58 -4.13 22.88 5.62
CA LEU A 58 -3.87 21.85 6.63
C LEU A 58 -2.44 21.29 6.55
N PRO A 59 -1.87 20.84 7.69
CA PRO A 59 -0.64 20.07 7.66
C PRO A 59 -0.77 18.80 6.80
N ILE A 60 0.27 18.50 6.03
CA ILE A 60 0.35 17.30 5.20
C ILE A 60 1.27 16.29 5.88
N HIS A 61 0.76 15.09 6.09
CA HIS A 61 1.45 13.96 6.67
C HIS A 61 1.67 12.87 5.61
N LEU A 62 2.89 12.42 5.43
CA LEU A 62 3.22 11.34 4.50
C LEU A 62 3.68 10.10 5.25
N HIS A 63 2.95 9.01 5.05
CA HIS A 63 3.31 7.66 5.46
C HIS A 63 3.63 6.82 4.23
N THR A 64 4.82 6.22 4.17
CA THR A 64 5.18 5.26 3.12
C THR A 64 5.87 4.03 3.71
N HIS A 65 5.81 2.91 2.98
CA HIS A 65 6.60 1.72 3.25
C HIS A 65 7.85 1.71 2.38
N ASP A 66 8.94 1.14 2.89
CA ASP A 66 10.23 1.13 2.20
C ASP A 66 10.45 -0.16 1.38
N THR A 67 9.36 -0.75 0.90
CA THR A 67 9.40 -2.02 0.15
C THR A 67 10.27 -1.95 -1.09
N SER A 68 10.25 -0.81 -1.79
CA SER A 68 11.08 -0.58 -2.98
C SER A 68 12.53 -0.20 -2.66
N GLY A 69 12.84 0.23 -1.43
CA GLY A 69 14.12 0.83 -1.06
C GLY A 69 14.26 2.31 -1.45
N ASN A 70 13.20 2.93 -1.97
CA ASN A 70 13.19 4.35 -2.36
C ASN A 70 12.66 5.28 -1.27
N GLY A 71 12.31 4.77 -0.09
CA GLY A 71 11.58 5.54 0.93
C GLY A 71 12.29 6.81 1.38
N ILE A 72 13.62 6.77 1.58
CA ILE A 72 14.40 7.97 1.95
C ILE A 72 14.40 9.00 0.81
N TYR A 73 14.52 8.58 -0.45
CA TYR A 73 14.46 9.50 -1.60
C TYR A 73 13.06 10.11 -1.73
N THR A 74 12.02 9.31 -1.53
CA THR A 74 10.62 9.77 -1.52
C THR A 74 10.39 10.82 -0.44
N TYR A 75 10.85 10.57 0.79
CA TYR A 75 10.76 11.55 1.88
C TYR A 75 11.58 12.80 1.62
N SER A 76 12.79 12.67 1.08
CA SER A 76 13.63 13.84 0.75
C SER A 76 12.94 14.77 -0.25
N GLU A 77 12.29 14.21 -1.27
CA GLU A 77 11.55 15.02 -2.25
C GLU A 77 10.24 15.60 -1.66
N ALA A 78 9.53 14.84 -0.83
CA ALA A 78 8.35 15.33 -0.12
C ALA A 78 8.71 16.50 0.85
N ILE A 79 9.84 16.41 1.55
CA ILE A 79 10.31 17.44 2.48
C ILE A 79 10.66 18.74 1.71
N LYS A 80 11.35 18.65 0.57
CA LYS A 80 11.59 19.79 -0.32
C LYS A 80 10.29 20.44 -0.81
N ALA A 81 9.23 19.67 -0.96
CA ALA A 81 7.90 20.15 -1.35
C ALA A 81 7.07 20.70 -0.18
N GLY A 82 7.59 20.65 1.06
CA GLY A 82 6.95 21.23 2.23
C GLY A 82 6.03 20.29 3.01
N VAL A 83 6.25 18.97 2.96
CA VAL A 83 5.53 18.05 3.84
C VAL A 83 5.84 18.37 5.31
N ASP A 84 4.80 18.34 6.17
CA ASP A 84 4.95 18.74 7.57
C ASP A 84 5.35 17.56 8.48
N ILE A 85 4.91 16.33 8.15
CA ILE A 85 5.12 15.14 8.98
C ILE A 85 5.48 13.95 8.08
N VAL A 86 6.47 13.16 8.48
CA VAL A 86 6.80 11.87 7.87
C VAL A 86 6.93 10.78 8.93
N ASP A 87 6.52 9.55 8.62
CA ASP A 87 6.63 8.40 9.51
C ASP A 87 7.93 7.64 9.25
N VAL A 88 8.66 7.36 10.31
CA VAL A 88 9.91 6.60 10.26
C VAL A 88 9.94 5.49 11.32
N ALA A 89 10.80 4.51 11.14
CA ALA A 89 11.02 3.43 12.09
C ALA A 89 12.45 3.48 12.65
N MET A 90 12.66 2.89 13.85
CA MET A 90 14.02 2.61 14.34
C MET A 90 14.73 1.73 13.32
N SER A 91 16.04 1.93 13.11
CA SER A 91 16.81 1.25 12.07
C SER A 91 16.68 -0.28 12.14
N ALA A 92 16.68 -0.85 13.36
CA ALA A 92 16.48 -2.29 13.58
C ALA A 92 15.13 -2.82 13.08
N MET A 93 14.12 -1.95 12.99
CA MET A 93 12.74 -2.27 12.60
C MET A 93 12.33 -1.62 11.27
N SER A 94 13.28 -1.02 10.54
CA SER A 94 13.02 -0.27 9.32
C SER A 94 13.25 -1.10 8.06
N GLY A 95 12.85 -0.53 6.93
CA GLY A 95 13.08 -1.13 5.61
C GLY A 95 12.07 -2.20 5.24
N THR A 96 12.21 -2.74 4.04
CA THR A 96 11.33 -3.76 3.45
C THR A 96 9.84 -3.40 3.59
N THR A 97 9.03 -4.17 4.28
CA THR A 97 7.60 -3.90 4.49
C THR A 97 7.31 -2.94 5.65
N SER A 98 8.35 -2.37 6.29
CA SER A 98 8.24 -1.32 7.30
C SER A 98 8.54 0.06 6.69
N GLN A 99 8.65 1.09 7.55
CA GLN A 99 8.95 2.47 7.13
C GLN A 99 10.45 2.67 6.94
N PRO A 100 10.86 3.79 6.30
CA PRO A 100 12.26 4.21 6.21
C PRO A 100 12.89 4.42 7.60
N SER A 101 14.19 4.24 7.68
CA SER A 101 14.96 4.40 8.92
C SER A 101 15.06 5.88 9.33
N ILE A 102 14.76 6.16 10.61
CA ILE A 102 14.96 7.49 11.21
C ILE A 102 16.42 7.96 11.12
N SER A 103 17.38 7.06 11.35
CA SER A 103 18.80 7.42 11.29
C SER A 103 19.25 7.76 9.88
N SER A 104 18.76 7.01 8.87
CA SER A 104 19.07 7.30 7.48
C SER A 104 18.48 8.65 7.04
N LEU A 105 17.23 8.94 7.45
CA LEU A 105 16.61 10.23 7.14
C LEU A 105 17.34 11.38 7.83
N TYR A 106 17.73 11.21 9.10
CA TYR A 106 18.49 12.21 9.84
C TYR A 106 19.76 12.63 9.08
N TYR A 107 20.60 11.65 8.69
CA TYR A 107 21.84 11.95 7.98
C TYR A 107 21.62 12.41 6.54
N ALA A 108 20.54 11.99 5.89
CA ALA A 108 20.17 12.50 4.56
C ALA A 108 19.82 14.00 4.57
N LEU A 109 19.34 14.50 5.72
CA LEU A 109 18.94 15.91 5.89
C LEU A 109 19.98 16.74 6.65
N GLU A 110 21.03 16.12 7.19
CA GLU A 110 22.07 16.82 7.94
C GLU A 110 22.70 17.94 7.11
N GLY A 111 22.79 19.13 7.69
CA GLY A 111 23.31 20.33 7.02
C GLY A 111 22.32 21.02 6.06
N SER A 112 21.10 20.54 5.93
CA SER A 112 20.02 21.23 5.21
C SER A 112 19.20 22.12 6.14
N GLU A 113 18.36 22.98 5.58
CA GLU A 113 17.37 23.78 6.33
C GLU A 113 16.27 22.92 6.97
N HIS A 114 16.14 21.66 6.57
CA HIS A 114 15.19 20.69 7.09
C HIS A 114 15.82 19.66 8.05
N ALA A 115 17.04 19.93 8.54
CA ALA A 115 17.72 19.01 9.46
C ALA A 115 16.88 18.78 10.73
N PRO A 116 16.56 17.52 11.11
CA PRO A 116 15.75 17.24 12.28
C PRO A 116 16.44 17.65 13.59
N GLU A 117 15.73 18.34 14.48
CA GLU A 117 16.19 18.73 15.82
C GLU A 117 16.06 17.58 16.82
N ILE A 118 16.71 16.46 16.56
CA ILE A 118 16.71 15.27 17.42
C ILE A 118 18.11 14.91 17.90
N ASN A 119 18.22 14.30 19.07
CA ASN A 119 19.49 13.77 19.54
C ASN A 119 19.75 12.39 18.93
N ILE A 120 20.53 12.34 17.86
CA ILE A 120 20.82 11.10 17.14
C ILE A 120 21.53 10.04 17.99
N HIS A 121 22.33 10.43 19.00
CA HIS A 121 22.96 9.47 19.91
C HIS A 121 21.96 8.76 20.79
N ASN A 122 20.85 9.43 21.18
CA ASN A 122 19.75 8.78 21.88
C ASN A 122 18.98 7.82 20.95
N VAL A 123 18.78 8.19 19.70
CA VAL A 123 18.21 7.31 18.69
C VAL A 123 19.05 6.05 18.53
N HIS A 124 20.37 6.18 18.44
CA HIS A 124 21.28 5.02 18.36
C HIS A 124 21.23 4.12 19.61
N LYS A 125 21.05 4.71 20.81
CA LYS A 125 20.87 3.89 22.05
C LYS A 125 19.58 3.09 22.02
N ILE A 126 18.47 3.71 21.60
CA ILE A 126 17.18 3.05 21.47
C ILE A 126 17.24 1.99 20.37
N ASN A 127 17.94 2.26 19.28
CA ASN A 127 18.09 1.31 18.20
C ASN A 127 18.80 0.02 18.65
N ARG A 128 19.88 0.12 19.42
CA ARG A 128 20.56 -1.06 19.99
C ARG A 128 19.63 -1.91 20.87
N TYR A 129 18.78 -1.27 21.66
CA TYR A 129 17.77 -1.99 22.43
C TYR A 129 16.82 -2.78 21.50
N TRP A 130 16.39 -2.19 20.40
CA TRP A 130 15.52 -2.85 19.43
C TRP A 130 16.24 -3.95 18.63
N GLU A 131 17.55 -3.81 18.37
CA GLU A 131 18.39 -4.88 17.81
C GLU A 131 18.38 -6.12 18.72
N ASP A 132 18.64 -5.90 20.00
CA ASP A 132 18.64 -7.00 21.01
C ASP A 132 17.24 -7.66 21.13
N ILE A 133 16.18 -6.86 21.09
CA ILE A 133 14.79 -7.37 21.18
C ILE A 133 14.39 -8.14 19.93
N ARG A 134 14.84 -7.74 18.75
CA ARG A 134 14.50 -8.37 17.49
C ARG A 134 14.90 -9.85 17.45
N ASP A 135 16.02 -10.20 18.06
CA ASP A 135 16.49 -11.60 18.15
C ASP A 135 15.48 -12.54 18.83
N TYR A 136 14.71 -12.01 19.81
CA TYR A 136 13.65 -12.79 20.48
C TYR A 136 12.43 -13.05 19.59
N TYR A 137 12.29 -12.31 18.52
CA TYR A 137 11.16 -12.38 17.58
C TYR A 137 11.55 -12.93 16.20
N GLU A 138 12.78 -13.43 16.04
CA GLU A 138 13.31 -13.94 14.76
C GLU A 138 12.36 -14.97 14.11
N GLU A 139 11.79 -15.88 14.90
CA GLU A 139 10.86 -16.92 14.41
C GLU A 139 9.54 -16.36 13.84
N PHE A 140 9.20 -15.11 14.13
CA PHE A 140 8.01 -14.42 13.62
C PHE A 140 8.32 -13.52 12.41
N GLU A 141 9.56 -13.42 11.98
CA GLU A 141 9.93 -12.62 10.82
C GLU A 141 9.46 -13.27 9.52
N GLY A 142 8.97 -12.44 8.59
CA GLY A 142 8.40 -12.89 7.32
C GLY A 142 9.44 -13.36 6.28
N GLY A 143 10.74 -13.45 6.64
CA GLY A 143 11.80 -13.92 5.76
C GLY A 143 12.19 -12.97 4.62
N ILE A 144 11.64 -11.76 4.55
CA ILE A 144 12.02 -10.77 3.54
C ILE A 144 13.35 -10.15 3.93
N GLN A 145 14.40 -10.45 3.17
CA GLN A 145 15.77 -10.05 3.49
C GLN A 145 16.19 -8.72 2.86
N THR A 146 15.50 -8.28 1.80
CA THR A 146 15.89 -7.10 1.03
C THR A 146 14.67 -6.39 0.46
N THR A 147 14.86 -5.11 0.11
CA THR A 147 13.89 -4.33 -0.66
C THR A 147 13.84 -4.79 -2.11
N SER A 148 12.69 -4.64 -2.79
CA SER A 148 12.55 -4.98 -4.20
C SER A 148 11.65 -3.99 -4.93
N THR A 149 12.09 -3.54 -6.10
CA THR A 149 11.28 -2.70 -6.99
C THR A 149 10.15 -3.45 -7.70
N GLU A 150 10.08 -4.78 -7.59
CA GLU A 150 8.92 -5.57 -8.06
C GLU A 150 7.59 -5.12 -7.41
N VAL A 151 7.66 -4.41 -6.29
CA VAL A 151 6.48 -3.80 -5.68
C VAL A 151 5.74 -2.87 -6.63
N TYR A 152 6.42 -2.24 -7.57
CA TYR A 152 5.77 -1.41 -8.59
C TYR A 152 4.93 -2.21 -9.59
N ASP A 153 5.22 -3.49 -9.75
CA ASP A 153 4.47 -4.41 -10.62
C ASP A 153 3.28 -5.01 -9.86
N HIS A 154 3.52 -5.70 -8.73
CA HIS A 154 2.45 -6.35 -7.97
C HIS A 154 1.64 -5.39 -7.08
N GLN A 155 2.17 -4.24 -6.67
CA GLN A 155 1.53 -3.19 -5.88
C GLN A 155 0.92 -3.66 -4.55
N MET A 156 1.46 -4.71 -3.97
CA MET A 156 0.94 -5.31 -2.76
C MET A 156 1.38 -4.50 -1.53
N PRO A 157 0.45 -4.09 -0.64
CA PRO A 157 0.79 -3.45 0.62
C PRO A 157 1.71 -4.33 1.48
N GLY A 158 2.64 -3.70 2.22
CA GLY A 158 3.65 -4.41 2.98
C GLY A 158 3.10 -5.46 3.95
N GLY A 159 2.11 -5.10 4.77
CA GLY A 159 1.46 -6.05 5.68
C GLY A 159 0.69 -7.16 4.94
N GLN A 160 0.11 -6.86 3.78
CA GLN A 160 -0.55 -7.87 2.96
C GLN A 160 0.47 -8.82 2.32
N TYR A 161 1.63 -8.32 1.91
CA TYR A 161 2.68 -9.14 1.33
C TYR A 161 3.11 -10.26 2.29
N THR A 162 3.46 -9.91 3.54
CA THR A 162 3.88 -10.90 4.55
C THR A 162 2.78 -11.88 4.92
N ASN A 163 1.55 -11.39 5.13
CA ASN A 163 0.41 -12.24 5.47
C ASN A 163 0.04 -13.20 4.33
N LEU A 164 -0.02 -12.71 3.10
CA LEU A 164 -0.39 -13.53 1.95
C LEU A 164 0.69 -14.57 1.62
N GLN A 165 1.97 -14.25 1.82
CA GLN A 165 3.06 -15.19 1.67
C GLN A 165 2.94 -16.36 2.66
N GLN A 166 2.62 -16.08 3.93
CA GLN A 166 2.35 -17.12 4.92
C GLN A 166 1.12 -17.95 4.57
N GLN A 167 0.03 -17.32 4.10
CA GLN A 167 -1.17 -18.03 3.66
C GLN A 167 -0.88 -18.92 2.45
N ALA A 168 -0.14 -18.43 1.46
CA ALA A 168 0.27 -19.21 0.29
C ALA A 168 1.09 -20.43 0.71
N SER A 169 2.03 -20.27 1.64
CA SER A 169 2.82 -21.36 2.19
C SER A 169 1.94 -22.40 2.92
N ALA A 170 0.98 -21.95 3.71
CA ALA A 170 0.07 -22.82 4.45
C ALA A 170 -0.82 -23.70 3.56
N VAL A 171 -1.10 -23.25 2.32
CA VAL A 171 -1.89 -24.03 1.32
C VAL A 171 -1.01 -24.70 0.27
N GLY A 172 0.32 -24.75 0.47
CA GLY A 172 1.25 -25.47 -0.40
C GLY A 172 1.63 -24.73 -1.70
N LEU A 173 1.49 -23.41 -1.75
CA LEU A 173 1.81 -22.57 -2.90
C LEU A 173 3.12 -21.79 -2.72
N THR A 174 4.03 -22.25 -1.87
CA THR A 174 5.34 -21.59 -1.64
C THR A 174 6.13 -21.43 -2.94
N ASP A 175 6.19 -22.48 -3.76
CA ASP A 175 6.93 -22.48 -5.03
C ASP A 175 6.18 -21.70 -6.14
N GLU A 176 4.93 -21.30 -5.90
CA GLU A 176 4.10 -20.53 -6.83
C GLU A 176 3.92 -19.07 -6.40
N TRP A 177 4.74 -18.60 -5.44
CA TRP A 177 4.61 -17.25 -4.88
C TRP A 177 4.68 -16.15 -5.96
N ASP A 178 5.52 -16.29 -6.97
CA ASP A 178 5.60 -15.32 -8.07
C ASP A 178 4.28 -15.23 -8.85
N LYS A 179 3.62 -16.36 -9.09
CA LYS A 179 2.29 -16.37 -9.71
C LYS A 179 1.23 -15.72 -8.83
N VAL A 180 1.33 -15.86 -7.50
CA VAL A 180 0.41 -15.17 -6.57
C VAL A 180 0.60 -13.66 -6.64
N LYS A 181 1.84 -13.17 -6.74
CA LYS A 181 2.13 -11.73 -6.92
C LYS A 181 1.56 -11.19 -8.23
N GLU A 182 1.76 -11.90 -9.35
CA GLU A 182 1.19 -11.54 -10.65
C GLU A 182 -0.34 -11.53 -10.60
N MET A 183 -0.94 -12.60 -10.08
CA MET A 183 -2.39 -12.72 -9.94
C MET A 183 -2.97 -11.63 -9.04
N TYR A 184 -2.25 -11.18 -8.01
CA TYR A 184 -2.70 -10.07 -7.16
C TYR A 184 -2.87 -8.77 -7.96
N ALA A 185 -1.94 -8.46 -8.86
CA ALA A 185 -2.04 -7.31 -9.74
C ALA A 185 -3.21 -7.45 -10.73
N ASP A 186 -3.39 -8.64 -11.31
CA ASP A 186 -4.46 -8.91 -12.28
C ASP A 186 -5.84 -8.88 -11.62
N VAL A 187 -5.98 -9.45 -10.43
CA VAL A 187 -7.22 -9.35 -9.64
C VAL A 187 -7.56 -7.89 -9.31
N ASN A 188 -6.56 -7.07 -8.95
CA ASN A 188 -6.83 -5.65 -8.70
C ASN A 188 -7.35 -4.93 -9.95
N LYS A 189 -6.82 -5.22 -11.13
CA LYS A 189 -7.33 -4.71 -12.41
C LYS A 189 -8.76 -5.19 -12.67
N MET A 190 -9.00 -6.50 -12.50
CA MET A 190 -10.31 -7.12 -12.65
C MET A 190 -11.35 -6.51 -11.70
N PHE A 191 -10.95 -6.10 -10.49
CA PHE A 191 -11.81 -5.42 -9.50
C PHE A 191 -12.03 -3.93 -9.80
N GLY A 192 -11.45 -3.41 -10.90
CA GLY A 192 -11.60 -2.02 -11.33
C GLY A 192 -10.56 -1.07 -10.72
N ASP A 193 -9.36 -1.56 -10.45
CA ASP A 193 -8.25 -0.80 -9.86
C ASP A 193 -8.68 -0.09 -8.56
N ILE A 194 -8.92 -0.88 -7.53
CA ILE A 194 -9.36 -0.37 -6.22
C ILE A 194 -8.19 0.09 -5.37
N VAL A 195 -8.48 0.97 -4.41
CA VAL A 195 -7.51 1.35 -3.37
C VAL A 195 -7.25 0.12 -2.48
N LYS A 196 -5.97 -0.28 -2.39
CA LYS A 196 -5.51 -1.44 -1.61
C LYS A 196 -5.01 -0.99 -0.23
N VAL A 197 -5.94 -0.89 0.70
CA VAL A 197 -5.69 -0.60 2.11
C VAL A 197 -6.54 -1.59 2.93
N THR A 198 -6.14 -1.90 4.16
CA THR A 198 -6.93 -2.82 5.00
C THR A 198 -8.38 -2.29 5.18
N PRO A 199 -9.42 -3.07 4.87
CA PRO A 199 -9.41 -4.51 4.55
C PRO A 199 -9.40 -4.86 3.04
N SER A 200 -9.51 -3.91 2.12
CA SER A 200 -9.63 -4.17 0.67
C SER A 200 -8.42 -4.91 0.08
N SER A 201 -7.21 -4.64 0.59
CA SER A 201 -6.00 -5.37 0.19
C SER A 201 -6.08 -6.88 0.48
N LYS A 202 -6.74 -7.26 1.58
CA LYS A 202 -6.99 -8.66 1.90
C LYS A 202 -7.96 -9.30 0.91
N VAL A 203 -9.01 -8.61 0.49
CA VAL A 203 -9.98 -9.11 -0.49
C VAL A 203 -9.29 -9.45 -1.82
N VAL A 204 -8.42 -8.57 -2.31
CA VAL A 204 -7.61 -8.83 -3.51
C VAL A 204 -6.71 -10.05 -3.31
N GLY A 205 -6.05 -10.15 -2.15
CA GLY A 205 -5.19 -11.29 -1.82
C GLY A 205 -5.93 -12.62 -1.74
N ASP A 206 -7.09 -12.65 -1.08
CA ASP A 206 -7.92 -13.86 -0.95
C ASP A 206 -8.36 -14.36 -2.35
N MET A 207 -8.75 -13.44 -3.23
CA MET A 207 -9.14 -13.82 -4.60
C MET A 207 -7.93 -14.29 -5.42
N ALA A 208 -6.79 -13.62 -5.32
CA ALA A 208 -5.57 -14.01 -6.04
C ALA A 208 -5.11 -15.41 -5.61
N LEU A 209 -5.05 -15.66 -4.31
CA LEU A 209 -4.68 -16.97 -3.78
C LEU A 209 -5.66 -18.07 -4.23
N TYR A 210 -6.96 -17.77 -4.17
CA TYR A 210 -8.00 -18.67 -4.62
C TYR A 210 -7.87 -19.03 -6.11
N MET A 211 -7.63 -18.02 -6.96
CA MET A 211 -7.47 -18.24 -8.41
C MET A 211 -6.22 -19.07 -8.73
N VAL A 212 -5.08 -18.81 -8.09
CA VAL A 212 -3.84 -19.60 -8.28
C VAL A 212 -4.06 -21.04 -7.82
N GLN A 213 -4.64 -21.24 -6.63
CA GLN A 213 -4.91 -22.58 -6.07
C GLN A 213 -5.82 -23.41 -6.96
N ASN A 214 -6.83 -22.78 -7.57
CA ASN A 214 -7.81 -23.47 -8.44
C ASN A 214 -7.45 -23.37 -9.93
N LYS A 215 -6.29 -22.82 -10.29
CA LYS A 215 -5.81 -22.64 -11.67
C LYS A 215 -6.80 -21.91 -12.56
N LEU A 216 -7.45 -20.88 -12.01
CA LEU A 216 -8.42 -20.04 -12.70
C LEU A 216 -7.74 -18.85 -13.35
N THR A 217 -8.18 -18.50 -14.56
CA THR A 217 -7.87 -17.24 -15.25
C THR A 217 -9.02 -16.25 -15.08
N GLU A 218 -8.82 -14.99 -15.43
CA GLU A 218 -9.89 -14.00 -15.51
C GLU A 218 -11.02 -14.47 -16.43
N GLU A 219 -10.68 -15.06 -17.58
CA GLU A 219 -11.65 -15.62 -18.52
C GLU A 219 -12.49 -16.73 -17.89
N ASP A 220 -11.89 -17.60 -17.08
CA ASP A 220 -12.61 -18.64 -16.33
C ASP A 220 -13.59 -18.04 -15.34
N VAL A 221 -13.22 -16.96 -14.65
CA VAL A 221 -14.13 -16.26 -13.72
C VAL A 221 -15.36 -15.76 -14.45
N TYR A 222 -15.20 -15.13 -15.61
CA TYR A 222 -16.33 -14.65 -16.41
C TYR A 222 -17.15 -15.73 -17.07
N ALA A 223 -16.52 -16.86 -17.47
CA ALA A 223 -17.20 -17.95 -18.18
C ALA A 223 -17.88 -18.96 -17.24
N LYS A 224 -17.30 -19.20 -16.06
CA LYS A 224 -17.68 -20.27 -15.13
C LYS A 224 -18.17 -19.74 -13.78
N GLY A 225 -18.29 -18.42 -13.62
CA GLY A 225 -18.54 -17.78 -12.32
C GLY A 225 -19.74 -18.29 -11.56
N GLU A 226 -20.80 -18.75 -12.25
CA GLU A 226 -21.98 -19.36 -11.61
C GLU A 226 -21.64 -20.61 -10.79
N THR A 227 -20.60 -21.36 -11.20
CA THR A 227 -20.17 -22.61 -10.54
C THR A 227 -19.01 -22.41 -9.58
N ILE A 228 -18.36 -21.24 -9.60
CA ILE A 228 -17.25 -20.91 -8.72
C ILE A 228 -17.78 -20.54 -7.33
N ASP A 229 -17.23 -21.16 -6.30
CA ASP A 229 -17.51 -20.78 -4.91
C ASP A 229 -16.49 -19.72 -4.43
N PHE A 230 -16.83 -18.45 -4.67
CA PHE A 230 -15.95 -17.33 -4.37
C PHE A 230 -15.68 -17.19 -2.86
N PRO A 231 -14.47 -16.74 -2.45
CA PRO A 231 -14.17 -16.45 -1.05
C PRO A 231 -15.20 -15.48 -0.45
N GLU A 232 -15.58 -15.72 0.80
CA GLU A 232 -16.63 -14.92 1.48
C GLU A 232 -16.25 -13.42 1.56
N SER A 233 -14.97 -13.12 1.76
CA SER A 233 -14.46 -11.75 1.75
C SER A 233 -14.69 -11.03 0.42
N VAL A 234 -14.59 -11.76 -0.69
CA VAL A 234 -14.83 -11.23 -2.05
C VAL A 234 -16.34 -11.00 -2.24
N VAL A 235 -17.18 -11.95 -1.85
CA VAL A 235 -18.64 -11.79 -1.93
C VAL A 235 -19.11 -10.61 -1.08
N SER A 236 -18.61 -10.48 0.17
CA SER A 236 -18.93 -9.37 1.08
C SER A 236 -18.50 -8.02 0.51
N PHE A 237 -17.30 -7.95 -0.09
CA PHE A 237 -16.82 -6.74 -0.74
C PHE A 237 -17.74 -6.30 -1.89
N PHE A 238 -18.06 -7.21 -2.82
CA PHE A 238 -18.94 -6.89 -3.96
C PHE A 238 -20.40 -6.66 -3.56
N LYS A 239 -20.83 -7.14 -2.40
CA LYS A 239 -22.12 -6.79 -1.82
C LYS A 239 -22.18 -5.34 -1.33
N GLY A 240 -21.04 -4.73 -1.03
CA GLY A 240 -20.93 -3.35 -0.53
C GLY A 240 -20.73 -3.23 0.99
N ASP A 241 -20.47 -4.33 1.70
CA ASP A 241 -20.27 -4.34 3.17
C ASP A 241 -19.06 -3.47 3.60
N LEU A 242 -18.14 -3.19 2.68
CA LEU A 242 -16.98 -2.29 2.87
C LEU A 242 -17.18 -0.91 2.21
N GLY A 243 -18.38 -0.57 1.77
CA GLY A 243 -18.69 0.61 0.99
C GLY A 243 -18.42 0.44 -0.50
N GLN A 244 -18.57 1.52 -1.24
CA GLN A 244 -18.39 1.55 -2.69
C GLN A 244 -16.98 2.03 -3.04
N PRO A 245 -16.24 1.34 -3.93
CA PRO A 245 -14.97 1.85 -4.41
C PRO A 245 -15.18 3.05 -5.33
N THR A 246 -14.16 3.90 -5.46
CA THR A 246 -14.18 4.99 -6.42
C THR A 246 -14.48 4.46 -7.83
N GLY A 247 -15.48 5.01 -8.50
CA GLY A 247 -15.93 4.56 -9.80
C GLY A 247 -16.90 3.37 -9.80
N GLY A 248 -17.29 2.88 -8.62
CA GLY A 248 -18.19 1.73 -8.47
C GLY A 248 -17.52 0.37 -8.71
N PHE A 249 -18.31 -0.68 -8.59
CA PHE A 249 -17.88 -2.03 -8.94
C PHE A 249 -18.03 -2.29 -10.44
N PRO A 250 -17.16 -3.12 -11.08
CA PRO A 250 -17.40 -3.62 -12.42
C PRO A 250 -18.72 -4.44 -12.47
N GLU A 251 -19.75 -3.89 -13.11
CA GLU A 251 -21.13 -4.41 -13.04
C GLU A 251 -21.22 -5.91 -13.35
N ARG A 252 -20.64 -6.35 -14.48
CA ARG A 252 -20.68 -7.76 -14.88
C ARG A 252 -20.01 -8.68 -13.87
N LEU A 253 -18.88 -8.24 -13.27
CA LEU A 253 -18.17 -9.03 -12.26
C LEU A 253 -18.98 -9.10 -10.96
N GLN A 254 -19.59 -7.99 -10.56
CA GLN A 254 -20.48 -7.94 -9.39
C GLN A 254 -21.66 -8.90 -9.54
N GLU A 255 -22.33 -8.93 -10.68
CA GLU A 255 -23.43 -9.87 -10.97
C GLU A 255 -22.97 -11.33 -10.83
N ILE A 256 -21.82 -11.67 -11.41
CA ILE A 256 -21.23 -13.02 -11.36
C ILE A 256 -20.92 -13.44 -9.92
N ILE A 257 -20.28 -12.56 -9.13
CA ILE A 257 -19.87 -12.88 -7.76
C ILE A 257 -21.07 -12.98 -6.83
N LEU A 258 -22.04 -12.08 -6.98
CA LEU A 258 -23.22 -12.05 -6.10
C LEU A 258 -24.26 -13.14 -6.42
N LYS A 259 -24.28 -13.67 -7.63
CA LYS A 259 -25.24 -14.76 -8.04
C LYS A 259 -26.68 -14.44 -7.63
N GLY A 260 -27.13 -13.21 -7.89
CA GLY A 260 -28.47 -12.74 -7.53
C GLY A 260 -28.66 -12.34 -6.07
N LYS A 261 -27.62 -12.38 -5.23
CA LYS A 261 -27.69 -11.77 -3.89
C LYS A 261 -27.81 -10.26 -4.03
N LYS A 262 -28.63 -9.64 -3.16
CA LYS A 262 -28.84 -8.20 -3.20
C LYS A 262 -27.60 -7.45 -2.70
N ALA A 263 -27.13 -6.49 -3.48
CA ALA A 263 -26.16 -5.49 -3.03
C ALA A 263 -26.80 -4.49 -2.04
N ILE A 264 -25.97 -3.85 -1.20
CA ILE A 264 -26.38 -2.80 -0.25
C ILE A 264 -26.47 -1.45 -0.98
#